data_ef570bbc9b41428c880db0a3c37e1308
#
_entry.id   ef570bbc9b41428c880db0a3c37e1308
#
_cell.length_a   1.000
_cell.length_b   1.000
_cell.length_c   1.000
_cell.angle_alpha   90.00
_cell.angle_beta   90.00
_cell.angle_gamma   90.00
#
_symmetry.space_group_name_H-M   'P 1'
#
loop_
_entity.id
_entity.type
_entity.pdbx_description
1 polymer ?
#
loop_
_entity_poly.entity_id
_entity_poly.type
_entity_poly.pdbx_seq_one_letter_code
_entity_poly.pdbx_strand_id
1 'polypeptide(L)'
;MKQITAVIKPFKLEEVREALAEVGVSGLTVTEVKGFGRQKGHTELYRGAEYVVDFLPKVKVEVVVKDADVDRCLEAIVKAAKTGKIGDGKIFVSSVEQVVRIRTGETDEAAV
;
A
#
# COMPACT_ATOMS: atom_id res chain seq x y z
N MET A 1 -2.34 3.14 17.90
CA MET A 1 -1.80 3.52 16.59
C MET A 1 -1.54 2.26 15.76
N LYS A 2 -1.82 2.34 14.50
CA LYS A 2 -1.61 1.22 13.56
C LYS A 2 -0.90 1.69 12.31
N GLN A 3 -0.05 0.83 11.80
CA GLN A 3 0.53 1.03 10.47
C GLN A 3 -0.28 0.23 9.46
N ILE A 4 -0.70 0.90 8.42
CA ILE A 4 -1.38 0.28 7.29
C ILE A 4 -0.38 0.23 6.15
N THR A 5 -0.10 -0.95 5.66
CA THR A 5 0.78 -1.18 4.53
C THR A 5 -0.04 -1.78 3.40
N ALA A 6 -0.14 -1.07 2.29
CA ALA A 6 -0.88 -1.54 1.12
C ALA A 6 0.09 -1.77 -0.03
N VAL A 7 0.08 -2.98 -0.58
CA VAL A 7 0.84 -3.30 -1.79
C VAL A 7 -0.16 -3.35 -2.93
N ILE A 8 -0.03 -2.42 -3.87
CA ILE A 8 -1.04 -2.14 -4.89
C ILE A 8 -0.43 -2.14 -6.29
N LYS A 9 -1.28 -2.16 -7.30
CA LYS A 9 -0.86 -1.94 -8.69
C LYS A 9 -0.34 -0.52 -8.84
N PRO A 10 0.78 -0.29 -9.54
CA PRO A 10 1.40 1.04 -9.63
C PRO A 10 0.47 2.14 -10.14
N PHE A 11 -0.36 1.84 -11.12
CA PHE A 11 -1.25 2.85 -11.72
C PHE A 11 -2.40 3.29 -10.79
N LYS A 12 -2.57 2.61 -9.65
CA LYS A 12 -3.58 2.97 -8.65
C LYS A 12 -3.07 3.92 -7.56
N LEU A 13 -1.78 4.26 -7.58
CA LEU A 13 -1.17 5.08 -6.53
C LEU A 13 -1.88 6.41 -6.32
N GLU A 14 -2.14 7.17 -7.39
CA GLU A 14 -2.78 8.48 -7.26
C GLU A 14 -4.20 8.38 -6.70
N GLU A 15 -4.97 7.40 -7.14
CA GLU A 15 -6.32 7.19 -6.63
C GLU A 15 -6.31 6.84 -5.13
N VAL A 16 -5.36 6.02 -4.70
CA VAL A 16 -5.20 5.67 -3.29
C VAL A 16 -4.79 6.88 -2.47
N ARG A 17 -3.83 7.67 -2.96
CA ARG A 17 -3.38 8.89 -2.28
C ARG A 17 -4.54 9.87 -2.09
N GLU A 18 -5.31 10.11 -3.13
CA GLU A 18 -6.47 11.00 -3.08
C GLU A 18 -7.54 10.49 -2.11
N ALA A 19 -7.82 9.18 -2.15
CA ALA A 19 -8.81 8.59 -1.25
C ALA A 19 -8.40 8.71 0.22
N LEU A 20 -7.11 8.51 0.51
CA LEU A 20 -6.59 8.69 1.87
C LEU A 20 -6.64 10.15 2.31
N ALA A 21 -6.34 11.09 1.42
CA ALA A 21 -6.45 12.53 1.71
C ALA A 21 -7.89 12.91 2.08
N GLU A 22 -8.87 12.36 1.39
CA GLU A 22 -10.29 12.63 1.67
C GLU A 22 -10.73 12.16 3.06
N VAL A 23 -10.08 11.13 3.61
CA VAL A 23 -10.38 10.65 4.96
C VAL A 23 -9.41 11.21 6.01
N GLY A 24 -8.66 12.24 5.67
CA GLY A 24 -7.85 13.00 6.61
C GLY A 24 -6.39 12.56 6.74
N VAL A 25 -5.92 11.66 5.90
CA VAL A 25 -4.51 11.24 5.90
C VAL A 25 -3.72 12.14 4.96
N SER A 26 -2.80 12.93 5.52
CA SER A 26 -2.03 13.90 4.75
C SER A 26 -0.62 13.44 4.39
N GLY A 27 -0.09 12.46 5.09
CA GLY A 27 1.27 11.97 4.86
C GLY A 27 1.28 10.47 4.62
N LEU A 28 2.07 10.04 3.64
CA LEU A 28 2.27 8.62 3.38
C LEU A 28 3.67 8.39 2.83
N THR A 29 4.14 7.17 2.96
CA THR A 29 5.43 6.75 2.42
C THR A 29 5.20 5.79 1.29
N VAL A 30 5.88 6.00 0.17
CA VAL A 30 5.73 5.18 -1.03
C VAL A 30 7.06 4.53 -1.38
N THR A 31 7.03 3.24 -1.65
CA THR A 31 8.20 2.48 -2.07
C THR A 31 7.84 1.67 -3.31
N GLU A 32 8.68 1.75 -4.33
CA GLU A 32 8.56 0.88 -5.49
C GLU A 32 9.08 -0.50 -5.11
N VAL A 33 8.28 -1.53 -5.35
CA VAL A 33 8.61 -2.91 -5.00
C VAL A 33 8.25 -3.84 -6.16
N LYS A 34 8.68 -5.08 -6.04
CA LYS A 34 8.29 -6.14 -6.97
C LYS A 34 7.52 -7.18 -6.20
N GLY A 35 6.43 -7.63 -6.78
CA GLY A 35 5.60 -8.66 -6.18
C GLY A 35 5.69 -9.98 -6.93
N PHE A 36 5.67 -11.06 -6.18
CA PHE A 36 5.49 -12.40 -6.71
C PHE A 36 4.25 -13.00 -6.05
N GLY A 37 3.34 -13.52 -6.85
CA GLY A 37 2.12 -14.08 -6.29
C GLY A 37 1.28 -14.79 -7.34
N ARG A 38 0.02 -14.96 -7.04
CA ARG A 38 -0.92 -15.70 -7.90
C ARG A 38 -1.15 -15.05 -9.25
N GLN A 39 -0.80 -13.80 -9.39
CA GLN A 39 -0.90 -13.09 -10.66
C GLN A 39 -0.04 -13.74 -11.73
N LYS A 40 1.11 -14.29 -11.35
CA LYS A 40 2.05 -14.98 -12.24
C LYS A 40 2.34 -14.19 -13.51
N GLY A 41 2.78 -13.13 -13.60
CA GLY A 41 3.18 -12.37 -14.76
C GLY A 41 2.75 -12.93 -16.12
N HIS A 42 3.49 -12.62 -17.14
CA HIS A 42 3.23 -13.16 -18.48
C HIS A 42 4.17 -14.33 -18.75
N THR A 43 3.76 -15.17 -19.68
CA THR A 43 4.65 -16.13 -20.30
C THR A 43 5.32 -15.44 -21.48
N GLU A 44 6.64 -15.49 -21.54
CA GLU A 44 7.42 -14.91 -22.62
C GLU A 44 8.20 -15.99 -23.35
N LEU A 45 8.42 -15.76 -24.65
CA LEU A 45 9.28 -16.61 -25.47
C LEU A 45 10.68 -16.01 -25.55
N TYR A 46 11.67 -16.80 -25.20
CA TYR A 46 13.06 -16.40 -25.33
C TYR A 46 13.85 -17.56 -25.94
N ARG A 47 14.42 -17.34 -27.14
CA ARG A 47 15.16 -18.37 -27.88
C ARG A 47 14.35 -19.66 -28.10
N GLY A 48 13.04 -19.51 -28.34
CA GLY A 48 12.15 -20.64 -28.55
C GLY A 48 11.69 -21.39 -27.31
N ALA A 49 12.08 -20.92 -26.13
CA ALA A 49 11.62 -21.49 -24.85
C ALA A 49 10.68 -20.53 -24.15
N GLU A 50 9.59 -21.07 -23.59
CA GLU A 50 8.69 -20.30 -22.75
C GLU A 50 9.22 -20.23 -21.32
N TYR A 51 9.09 -19.07 -20.70
CA TYR A 51 9.30 -18.94 -19.27
C TYR A 51 8.34 -17.91 -18.69
N VAL A 52 8.04 -18.05 -17.41
CA VAL A 52 7.09 -17.20 -16.71
C VAL A 52 7.83 -16.03 -16.06
N VAL A 53 7.29 -14.82 -16.25
CA VAL A 53 7.77 -13.64 -15.53
C VAL A 53 7.12 -13.66 -14.14
N ASP A 54 7.91 -13.99 -13.14
CA ASP A 54 7.42 -14.23 -11.78
C ASP A 54 7.24 -12.94 -10.98
N PHE A 55 8.07 -11.92 -11.25
CA PHE A 55 8.04 -10.67 -10.48
C PHE A 55 7.45 -9.54 -11.32
N LEU A 56 6.50 -8.84 -10.73
CA LEU A 56 5.82 -7.71 -11.35
C LEU A 56 5.98 -6.46 -10.50
N PRO A 57 6.06 -5.28 -11.14
CA PRO A 57 6.12 -4.02 -10.39
C PRO A 57 4.87 -3.84 -9.54
N LYS A 58 5.09 -3.39 -8.32
CA LYS A 58 4.06 -3.00 -7.36
C LYS A 58 4.51 -1.74 -6.65
N VAL A 59 3.59 -1.12 -5.94
CA VAL A 59 3.90 0.02 -5.08
C VAL A 59 3.43 -0.30 -3.67
N LYS A 60 4.30 -0.05 -2.71
CA LYS A 60 3.98 -0.19 -1.30
C LYS A 60 3.70 1.19 -0.73
N VAL A 61 2.51 1.37 -0.18
CA VAL A 61 2.08 2.59 0.49
C VAL A 61 1.97 2.31 1.97
N GLU A 62 2.61 3.15 2.79
CA GLU A 62 2.58 2.99 4.25
C GLU A 62 2.07 4.26 4.90
N VAL A 63 1.13 4.11 5.82
CA VAL A 63 0.61 5.19 6.64
C VAL A 63 0.45 4.72 8.07
N VAL A 64 0.63 5.62 9.03
CA VAL A 64 0.35 5.35 10.43
C VAL A 64 -0.84 6.20 10.85
N VAL A 65 -1.82 5.58 11.44
CA VAL A 65 -3.07 6.24 11.82
C VAL A 65 -3.47 5.85 13.24
N LYS A 66 -4.39 6.63 13.80
CA LYS A 66 -5.01 6.28 15.09
C LYS A 66 -5.89 5.05 14.92
N ASP A 67 -6.06 4.28 15.98
CA ASP A 67 -6.90 3.08 15.94
C ASP A 67 -8.30 3.36 15.40
N ALA A 68 -8.89 4.48 15.81
CA ALA A 68 -10.24 4.86 15.41
C ALA A 68 -10.37 5.12 13.88
N ASP A 69 -9.28 5.40 13.20
CA ASP A 69 -9.29 5.75 11.79
C ASP A 69 -8.99 4.56 10.86
N VAL A 70 -8.63 3.41 11.42
CA VAL A 70 -8.19 2.25 10.63
C VAL A 70 -9.24 1.80 9.63
N ASP A 71 -10.45 1.53 10.10
CA ASP A 71 -11.51 0.98 9.22
C ASP A 71 -11.84 1.93 8.07
N ARG A 72 -11.87 3.21 8.34
CA ARG A 72 -12.12 4.24 7.33
C ARG A 72 -11.02 4.27 6.26
N CYS A 73 -9.77 4.15 6.71
CA CYS A 73 -8.63 4.10 5.79
C CYS A 73 -8.63 2.82 4.96
N LEU A 74 -8.91 1.67 5.57
CA LEU A 74 -8.99 0.40 4.84
C LEU A 74 -10.05 0.44 3.76
N GLU A 75 -11.23 0.93 4.07
CA GLU A 75 -12.32 1.06 3.12
C GLU A 75 -11.92 1.98 1.94
N ALA A 76 -11.29 3.10 2.25
CA ALA A 76 -10.84 4.04 1.23
C ALA A 76 -9.80 3.41 0.29
N ILE A 77 -8.83 2.68 0.85
CA ILE A 77 -7.79 2.03 0.04
C ILE A 77 -8.39 0.94 -0.84
N VAL A 78 -9.23 0.07 -0.28
CA VAL A 78 -9.86 -1.02 -1.04
C VAL A 78 -10.65 -0.45 -2.22
N LYS A 79 -11.48 0.54 -1.97
CA LYS A 79 -12.30 1.16 -3.00
C LYS A 79 -11.45 1.77 -4.12
N ALA A 80 -10.37 2.45 -3.77
CA ALA A 80 -9.50 3.12 -4.73
C ALA A 80 -8.60 2.16 -5.51
N ALA A 81 -8.13 1.10 -4.87
CA ALA A 81 -7.13 0.19 -5.44
C ALA A 81 -7.73 -1.00 -6.20
N LYS A 82 -8.97 -1.33 -5.93
CA LYS A 82 -9.61 -2.53 -6.48
C LYS A 82 -9.87 -2.42 -7.97
N THR A 83 -9.45 -3.42 -8.73
CA THR A 83 -9.85 -3.62 -10.13
C THR A 83 -10.77 -4.82 -10.30
N GLY A 84 -10.80 -5.72 -9.31
CA GLY A 84 -11.51 -6.99 -9.39
C GLY A 84 -10.74 -8.08 -10.08
N LYS A 85 -9.50 -7.80 -10.49
CA LYS A 85 -8.64 -8.76 -11.19
C LYS A 85 -7.55 -9.26 -10.25
N ILE A 86 -6.98 -10.42 -10.59
CA ILE A 86 -5.83 -10.97 -9.88
C ILE A 86 -4.70 -9.94 -9.91
N GLY A 87 -4.02 -9.80 -8.79
CA GLY A 87 -2.89 -8.87 -8.67
C GLY A 87 -3.25 -7.53 -8.04
N ASP A 88 -4.48 -7.35 -7.59
CA ASP A 88 -4.90 -6.12 -6.89
C ASP A 88 -4.09 -5.82 -5.64
N GLY A 89 -3.52 -6.84 -5.03
CA GLY A 89 -2.65 -6.68 -3.88
C GLY A 89 -3.35 -6.97 -2.55
N LYS A 90 -2.66 -6.58 -1.48
CA LYS A 90 -3.12 -6.83 -0.11
C LYS A 90 -2.81 -5.64 0.77
N ILE A 91 -3.54 -5.57 1.87
CA ILE A 91 -3.32 -4.57 2.91
C ILE A 91 -2.99 -5.30 4.20
N PHE A 92 -1.95 -4.83 4.88
CA PHE A 92 -1.53 -5.37 6.17
C PHE A 92 -1.69 -4.30 7.23
N VAL A 93 -2.19 -4.67 8.39
CA VAL A 93 -2.33 -3.76 9.53
C VAL A 93 -1.52 -4.30 10.68
N SER A 94 -0.64 -3.49 11.24
CA SER A 94 0.20 -3.86 12.36
C SER A 94 0.16 -2.80 13.46
N SER A 95 0.43 -3.22 14.68
CA SER A 95 0.49 -2.31 15.82
C SER A 95 1.78 -1.51 15.79
N VAL A 96 1.68 -0.22 16.10
CA VAL A 96 2.82 0.67 16.26
C VAL A 96 2.90 1.06 17.73
N GLU A 97 4.01 0.73 18.36
CA GLU A 97 4.19 0.98 19.79
C GLU A 97 4.46 2.44 20.10
N GLN A 98 5.24 3.10 19.24
CA GLN A 98 5.66 4.48 19.48
C GLN A 98 5.90 5.21 18.17
N VAL A 99 5.52 6.47 18.12
CA VAL A 99 5.81 7.38 17.02
C VAL A 99 6.46 8.64 17.58
N VAL A 100 7.48 9.13 16.92
CA VAL A 100 8.13 10.39 17.26
C VAL A 100 8.26 11.23 15.99
N ARG A 101 7.74 12.45 16.02
CA ARG A 101 7.92 13.38 14.92
C ARG A 101 9.29 14.04 15.08
N ILE A 102 10.14 13.87 14.09
CA ILE A 102 11.53 14.30 14.16
C ILE A 102 11.65 15.82 14.39
N ARG A 103 10.89 16.61 13.63
CA ARG A 103 11.01 18.07 13.69
C ARG A 103 10.58 18.66 15.02
N THR A 104 9.51 18.14 15.61
CA THR A 104 8.87 18.73 16.80
C THR A 104 9.13 17.98 18.09
N GLY A 105 9.51 16.70 18.00
CA GLY A 105 9.61 15.83 19.16
C GLY A 105 8.28 15.37 19.72
N GLU A 106 7.17 15.71 19.06
CA GLU A 106 5.86 15.21 19.45
C GLU A 106 5.81 13.69 19.34
N THR A 107 5.06 13.07 20.25
CA THR A 107 5.01 11.60 20.34
C THR A 107 3.60 11.06 20.17
N ASP A 108 3.53 9.83 19.71
CA ASP A 108 2.33 9.02 19.62
C ASP A 108 1.20 9.72 18.85
N GLU A 109 -0.01 9.82 19.40
CA GLU A 109 -1.14 10.38 18.66
C GLU A 109 -0.92 11.81 18.18
N ALA A 110 -0.14 12.60 18.93
CA ALA A 110 0.20 13.97 18.51
C ALA A 110 1.15 13.99 17.31
N ALA A 111 1.86 12.89 17.07
CA ALA A 111 2.80 12.76 15.96
C ALA A 111 2.20 12.12 14.70
N VAL A 112 0.98 11.65 14.80
CA VAL A 112 0.31 10.93 13.70
C VAL A 112 -0.58 11.83 12.88
#